data_12296096b327abaf2da51b6d6a481bd1
#
_entry.id   12296096b327abaf2da51b6d6a481bd1
#
_cell.length_a   1.000
_cell.length_b   1.000
_cell.length_c   1.000
_cell.angle_alpha   90.00
_cell.angle_beta   90.00
_cell.angle_gamma   90.00
#
_symmetry.space_group_name_H-M   'P 1'
#
loop_
_entity.id
_entity.type
_entity.pdbx_description
1 polymer ?
#
loop_
_entity_poly.entity_id
_entity_poly.type
_entity_poly.pdbx_seq_one_letter_code
_entity_poly.pdbx_strand_id
1 'polypeptide(L)'
;ARNIKADEAYRIGLVNAVYPLEELLPAAKKMATGIAANAPIAVRNCKKAINDGLQVDMDTAIVIEEKLFGDCFETEDQKAGMGNFLEKDKEKKLKVVPFQNK
;
A
#
# COMPACT_ATOMS: atom_id res chain seq x y z
N ALA A 1 32.48 -11.79 0.26
CA ALA A 1 31.41 -10.78 0.14
C ALA A 1 32.00 -9.52 -0.50
N ARG A 2 31.31 -8.89 -1.43
CA ARG A 2 31.69 -7.60 -2.04
C ARG A 2 30.58 -6.59 -1.83
N ASN A 3 30.95 -5.33 -1.75
CA ASN A 3 29.99 -4.24 -1.76
C ASN A 3 29.43 -4.08 -3.18
N ILE A 4 28.14 -3.91 -3.31
CA ILE A 4 27.46 -3.56 -4.56
C ILE A 4 27.09 -2.07 -4.53
N LYS A 5 27.11 -1.42 -5.70
CA LYS A 5 26.69 -0.03 -5.87
C LYS A 5 25.18 0.08 -5.93
N ALA A 6 24.65 1.29 -5.70
CA ALA A 6 23.21 1.54 -5.69
C ALA A 6 22.51 1.17 -7.03
N ASP A 7 23.15 1.47 -8.16
CA ASP A 7 22.63 1.13 -9.49
C ASP A 7 22.51 -0.39 -9.70
N GLU A 8 23.50 -1.14 -9.22
CA GLU A 8 23.43 -2.60 -9.26
C GLU A 8 22.36 -3.15 -8.33
N ALA A 9 22.21 -2.57 -7.12
CA ALA A 9 21.14 -2.93 -6.19
C ALA A 9 19.75 -2.69 -6.80
N TYR A 10 19.58 -1.60 -7.55
CA TYR A 10 18.35 -1.34 -8.30
C TYR A 10 18.13 -2.34 -9.43
N ARG A 11 19.16 -2.60 -10.22
CA ARG A 11 19.09 -3.55 -11.34
C ARG A 11 18.67 -4.96 -10.93
N ILE A 12 19.15 -5.43 -9.76
CA ILE A 12 18.82 -6.77 -9.24
C ILE A 12 17.56 -6.79 -8.37
N GLY A 13 16.85 -5.68 -8.23
CA GLY A 13 15.61 -5.59 -7.45
C GLY A 13 15.80 -5.59 -5.92
N LEU A 14 17.02 -5.32 -5.43
CA LEU A 14 17.26 -5.22 -3.99
C LEU A 14 16.69 -3.94 -3.37
N VAL A 15 16.62 -2.86 -4.15
CA VAL A 15 16.01 -1.59 -3.77
C VAL A 15 14.99 -1.15 -4.82
N ASN A 16 13.97 -0.41 -4.41
CA ASN A 16 12.87 0.03 -5.28
C ASN A 16 13.23 1.26 -6.13
N ALA A 17 14.15 2.09 -5.67
CA ALA A 17 14.59 3.29 -6.37
C ALA A 17 15.96 3.75 -5.83
N VAL A 18 16.63 4.58 -6.64
CA VAL A 18 17.89 5.25 -6.27
C VAL A 18 17.72 6.74 -6.54
N TYR A 19 18.13 7.55 -5.59
CA TYR A 19 18.05 9.01 -5.65
C TYR A 19 19.39 9.63 -5.27
N PRO A 20 19.72 10.84 -5.78
CA PRO A 20 20.75 11.67 -5.20
C PRO A 20 20.51 11.89 -3.70
N LEU A 21 21.57 12.09 -2.91
CA LEU A 21 21.47 12.18 -1.46
C LEU A 21 20.49 13.27 -1.00
N GLU A 22 20.51 14.41 -1.66
CA GLU A 22 19.65 15.57 -1.39
C GLU A 22 18.17 15.32 -1.71
N GLU A 23 17.88 14.42 -2.65
CA GLU A 23 16.52 14.09 -3.06
C GLU A 23 15.93 12.88 -2.33
N LEU A 24 16.77 12.06 -1.70
CA LEU A 24 16.35 10.79 -1.10
C LEU A 24 15.26 10.97 -0.04
N LEU A 25 15.49 11.85 0.92
CA LEU A 25 14.52 12.07 2.00
C LEU A 25 13.22 12.73 1.54
N PRO A 26 13.25 13.76 0.66
CA PRO A 26 12.04 14.29 0.02
C PRO A 26 11.25 13.23 -0.73
N ALA A 27 11.89 12.38 -1.53
CA ALA A 27 11.25 11.30 -2.29
C ALA A 27 10.62 10.24 -1.37
N ALA A 28 11.34 9.83 -0.32
CA ALA A 28 10.83 8.89 0.68
C ALA A 28 9.61 9.45 1.42
N LYS A 29 9.64 10.72 1.84
CA LYS A 29 8.50 11.38 2.48
C LYS A 29 7.29 11.48 1.55
N LYS A 30 7.50 11.80 0.27
CA LYS A 30 6.42 11.85 -0.73
C LYS A 30 5.75 10.49 -0.89
N MET A 31 6.53 9.41 -0.97
CA MET A 31 6.01 8.04 -1.05
C MET A 31 5.24 7.67 0.22
N ALA A 32 5.80 7.94 1.40
CA ALA A 32 5.14 7.67 2.68
C ALA A 32 3.82 8.44 2.85
N THR A 33 3.78 9.70 2.41
CA THR A 33 2.55 10.50 2.41
C THR A 33 1.48 9.89 1.49
N GLY A 34 1.87 9.41 0.31
CA GLY A 34 0.95 8.70 -0.59
C GLY A 34 0.38 7.42 0.03
N ILE A 35 1.21 6.66 0.75
CA ILE A 35 0.76 5.46 1.48
C ILE A 35 -0.18 5.84 2.62
N ALA A 36 0.18 6.85 3.41
CA ALA A 36 -0.61 7.32 4.55
C ALA A 36 -1.97 7.93 4.18
N ALA A 37 -2.15 8.33 2.92
CA ALA A 37 -3.43 8.82 2.41
C ALA A 37 -4.47 7.72 2.12
N ASN A 38 -4.09 6.46 2.20
CA ASN A 38 -5.00 5.32 1.99
C ASN A 38 -5.59 4.85 3.33
N ALA A 39 -6.66 4.03 3.24
CA ALA A 39 -7.31 3.42 4.40
C ALA A 39 -6.29 2.58 5.22
N PRO A 40 -6.00 2.94 6.47
CA PRO A 40 -4.88 2.35 7.21
C PRO A 40 -5.04 0.84 7.47
N ILE A 41 -6.27 0.35 7.69
CA ILE A 41 -6.54 -1.08 7.87
C ILE A 41 -6.24 -1.82 6.56
N ALA A 42 -6.70 -1.31 5.43
CA ALA A 42 -6.45 -1.93 4.11
C ALA A 42 -4.95 -1.97 3.78
N VAL A 43 -4.19 -0.91 4.09
CA VAL A 43 -2.72 -0.89 3.90
C VAL A 43 -2.03 -1.95 4.75
N ARG A 44 -2.43 -2.10 6.03
CA ARG A 44 -1.88 -3.15 6.91
C ARG A 44 -2.24 -4.55 6.42
N ASN A 45 -3.49 -4.77 6.03
CA ASN A 45 -3.95 -6.06 5.53
C ASN A 45 -3.25 -6.45 4.22
N CYS A 46 -3.08 -5.50 3.29
CA CYS A 46 -2.32 -5.71 2.06
C CYS A 46 -0.87 -6.14 2.36
N LYS A 47 -0.17 -5.41 3.22
CA LYS A 47 1.19 -5.76 3.62
C LYS A 47 1.27 -7.13 4.31
N LYS A 48 0.29 -7.45 5.16
CA LYS A 48 0.21 -8.74 5.84
C LYS A 48 -0.03 -9.88 4.84
N ALA A 49 -0.96 -9.71 3.90
CA ALA A 49 -1.25 -10.70 2.86
C ALA A 49 0.00 -11.03 2.04
N ILE A 50 0.77 -10.01 1.64
CA ILE A 50 2.02 -10.20 0.89
C ILE A 50 3.05 -10.93 1.74
N ASN A 51 3.30 -10.49 2.97
CA ASN A 51 4.34 -11.07 3.81
C ASN A 51 4.02 -12.52 4.22
N ASP A 52 2.78 -12.79 4.63
CA ASP A 52 2.37 -14.12 5.06
C ASP A 52 2.25 -15.07 3.86
N GLY A 53 1.72 -14.55 2.73
CA GLY A 53 1.57 -15.33 1.49
C GLY A 53 2.90 -15.79 0.90
N LEU A 54 3.97 -15.00 1.04
CA LEU A 54 5.31 -15.38 0.60
C LEU A 54 5.95 -16.51 1.43
N GLN A 55 5.37 -16.88 2.57
CA GLN A 55 5.89 -17.95 3.45
C GLN A 55 5.20 -19.29 3.25
N VAL A 56 4.19 -19.37 2.38
CA VAL A 56 3.34 -20.54 2.19
C VAL A 56 3.19 -20.89 0.69
N ASP A 57 2.52 -21.99 0.39
CA ASP A 57 2.13 -22.32 -0.99
C ASP A 57 1.05 -21.37 -1.51
N MET A 58 0.85 -21.36 -2.83
CA MET A 58 -0.06 -20.42 -3.50
C MET A 58 -1.52 -20.59 -3.05
N ASP A 59 -1.99 -21.81 -2.87
CA ASP A 59 -3.39 -22.05 -2.49
C ASP A 59 -3.66 -21.52 -1.07
N THR A 60 -2.73 -21.74 -0.16
CA THR A 60 -2.77 -21.17 1.20
C THR A 60 -2.65 -19.64 1.17
N ALA A 61 -1.79 -19.08 0.33
CA ALA A 61 -1.63 -17.64 0.18
C ALA A 61 -2.92 -16.96 -0.28
N ILE A 62 -3.66 -17.57 -1.23
CA ILE A 62 -4.96 -17.08 -1.71
C ILE A 62 -5.98 -17.03 -0.56
N VAL A 63 -6.04 -18.06 0.27
CA VAL A 63 -6.96 -18.09 1.43
C VAL A 63 -6.63 -16.98 2.44
N ILE A 64 -5.33 -16.73 2.67
CA ILE A 64 -4.90 -15.61 3.53
C ILE A 64 -5.35 -14.27 2.94
N GLU A 65 -5.16 -14.07 1.63
CA GLU A 65 -5.56 -12.85 0.93
C GLU A 65 -7.08 -12.65 0.97
N GLU A 66 -7.86 -13.67 0.66
CA GLU A 66 -9.33 -13.64 0.69
C GLU A 66 -9.86 -13.19 2.06
N LYS A 67 -9.30 -13.77 3.12
CA LYS A 67 -9.68 -13.40 4.48
C LYS A 67 -9.37 -11.93 4.79
N LEU A 68 -8.13 -11.49 4.54
CA LEU A 68 -7.70 -10.12 4.82
C LEU A 68 -8.41 -9.09 3.94
N PHE A 69 -8.75 -9.46 2.71
CA PHE A 69 -9.59 -8.65 1.83
C PHE A 69 -11.03 -8.55 2.38
N GLY A 70 -11.62 -9.68 2.78
CA GLY A 70 -12.94 -9.71 3.41
C GLY A 70 -13.02 -8.83 4.67
N ASP A 71 -12.02 -8.91 5.54
CA ASP A 71 -11.93 -8.09 6.75
C ASP A 71 -11.98 -6.57 6.45
N CYS A 72 -11.53 -6.14 5.27
CA CYS A 72 -11.61 -4.72 4.86
C CYS A 72 -13.07 -4.26 4.65
N PHE A 73 -13.99 -5.14 4.23
CA PHE A 73 -15.39 -4.78 3.99
C PHE A 73 -16.18 -4.52 5.27
N GLU A 74 -15.68 -4.94 6.41
CA GLU A 74 -16.28 -4.64 7.72
C GLU A 74 -15.94 -3.22 8.21
N THR A 75 -15.00 -2.53 7.54
CA THR A 75 -14.52 -1.21 7.97
C THR A 75 -15.39 -0.05 7.47
N GLU A 76 -15.48 1.00 8.27
CA GLU A 76 -16.11 2.26 7.86
C GLU A 76 -15.31 2.96 6.75
N ASP A 77 -13.99 2.80 6.76
CA ASP A 77 -13.10 3.35 5.73
C ASP A 77 -13.40 2.75 4.34
N GLN A 78 -13.73 1.46 4.27
CA GLN A 78 -14.16 0.83 3.02
C GLN A 78 -15.46 1.45 2.50
N LYS A 79 -16.45 1.63 3.37
CA LYS A 79 -17.73 2.26 2.99
C LYS A 79 -17.52 3.69 2.49
N ALA A 80 -16.66 4.46 3.19
CA ALA A 80 -16.32 5.81 2.78
C ALA A 80 -15.61 5.85 1.42
N GLY A 81 -14.63 4.97 1.21
CA GLY A 81 -13.87 4.86 -0.03
C GLY A 81 -14.74 4.46 -1.21
N MET A 82 -15.54 3.40 -1.05
CA MET A 82 -16.45 2.92 -2.10
C MET A 82 -17.57 3.92 -2.38
N GLY A 83 -18.14 4.53 -1.34
CA GLY A 83 -19.14 5.58 -1.50
C GLY A 83 -18.63 6.75 -2.33
N ASN A 84 -17.42 7.23 -2.02
CA ASN A 84 -16.77 8.28 -2.80
C ASN A 84 -16.42 7.83 -4.23
N PHE A 85 -16.01 6.58 -4.43
CA PHE A 85 -15.71 6.05 -5.76
C PHE A 85 -16.96 6.00 -6.64
N LEU A 86 -18.09 5.58 -6.08
CA LEU A 86 -19.38 5.45 -6.76
C LEU A 86 -20.14 6.77 -6.91
N GLU A 87 -19.71 7.85 -6.20
CA GLU A 87 -20.34 9.17 -6.30
C GLU A 87 -20.26 9.70 -7.74
N LYS A 88 -21.42 9.97 -8.34
CA LYS A 88 -21.54 10.46 -9.72
C LYS A 88 -21.48 11.98 -9.80
N ASP A 89 -21.86 12.66 -8.72
CA ASP A 89 -21.80 14.11 -8.65
C ASP A 89 -20.36 14.56 -8.41
N LYS A 90 -19.76 15.21 -9.41
CA LYS A 90 -18.37 15.67 -9.36
C LYS A 90 -18.11 16.71 -8.25
N GLU A 91 -19.14 17.47 -7.84
CA GLU A 91 -19.04 18.48 -6.79
C GLU A 91 -19.01 17.83 -5.40
N LYS A 92 -19.67 16.67 -5.24
CA LYS A 92 -19.68 15.91 -3.99
C LYS A 92 -18.52 14.94 -3.85
N LYS A 93 -17.90 14.56 -4.97
CA LYS A 93 -16.78 13.62 -4.98
C LYS A 93 -15.54 14.24 -4.36
N LEU A 94 -15.06 13.64 -3.28
CA LEU A 94 -13.87 14.09 -2.58
C LEU A 94 -12.59 13.74 -3.37
N LYS A 95 -11.65 14.68 -3.44
CA LYS A 95 -10.32 14.41 -4.01
C LYS A 95 -9.49 13.48 -3.12
N VAL A 96 -9.68 13.59 -1.81
CA VAL A 96 -9.05 12.73 -0.80
C VAL A 96 -10.13 12.33 0.20
N VAL A 97 -10.31 11.03 0.42
CA VAL A 97 -11.24 10.49 1.41
C VAL A 97 -10.56 10.56 2.79
N PRO A 98 -11.19 11.18 3.80
CA PRO A 98 -10.62 11.25 5.16
C PRO A 98 -10.83 9.91 5.88
N PHE A 99 -9.95 8.96 5.67
CA PHE A 99 -9.98 7.67 6.35
C PHE A 99 -9.69 7.79 7.85
N GLN A 100 -10.39 7.02 8.66
CA GLN A 100 -10.41 7.14 10.12
C GLN A 100 -9.80 5.94 10.86
N ASN A 101 -9.31 4.95 10.15
CA ASN A 101 -8.77 3.71 10.72
C ASN A 101 -9.84 2.90 11.51
N LYS A 102 -11.03 2.81 11.00
CA LYS A 102 -12.19 2.12 11.60
C LYS A 102 -12.86 1.17 10.62
#